data_11c27a8f5c5471a4b8cf807de86016a5
#
_entry.id   11c27a8f5c5471a4b8cf807de86016a5
#
_cell.length_a   1.000
_cell.length_b   1.000
_cell.length_c   1.000
_cell.angle_alpha   90.00
_cell.angle_beta   90.00
_cell.angle_gamma   90.00
#
_symmetry.space_group_name_H-M   'P 1'
#
loop_
_entity.id
_entity.type
_entity.pdbx_description
1 polymer ?
#
loop_
_entity_poly.entity_id
_entity_poly.type
_entity_poly.pdbx_seq_one_letter_code
_entity_poly.pdbx_strand_id
1 'polypeptide(L)'
;NGDGIGDFQGIIRKLDYIKELGCNAIWLNPCFVSPFSDAGYDVADYYTAAPRYGTNEDLKELFAKAHEKGMHVILDLVPGHTSIEHPWFKASLSPEENEFTHRYIWTDRAWKGFENVGNIKGCIRGLSDRDGSCAANYYTTQPALNYGFYKVTESWQKDMHSPEAMATREAIKDIMRFWLGMGCDGFRVDMAGSLVKNDEDGKGTIELWQDFRRFLDEEFPEAAMISEWGQPDKSLEGGYHMDFLLHFGPSYYMDLFRSEHPYFKRDGKGSIGDFVRTYQANYGKTNGKGLICIPSGDHDMTRIKEKLDDEEVKIAFAFLLSMPGAPFIYYGDEIGMNYLAGIRSVEGGYERTGARSPMQWDSTTNAGFSSAKPEDLYIMIDPDKNRPTVETQMAEEDSLFHEVQKLIRVRLGHEALQSNAPLEFLYAEDNAYPLVYKRTGETETIVIALNPSDKEVSCKIEERDGKEVLYSNNGEAVLKNGTLTVPPASASFIKIK
;
A
#
# COMPACT_ATOMS: atom_id res chain seq x y z
N ASN A 1 -5.31 -22.94 -11.96
CA ASN A 1 -6.20 -24.05 -11.59
C ASN A 1 -7.49 -24.09 -12.43
N GLY A 2 -7.87 -22.99 -13.10
CA GLY A 2 -9.12 -22.90 -13.84
C GLY A 2 -10.36 -22.78 -12.95
N ASP A 3 -10.20 -22.26 -11.73
CA ASP A 3 -11.25 -22.04 -10.74
C ASP A 3 -11.73 -20.58 -10.67
N GLY A 4 -11.15 -19.70 -11.49
CA GLY A 4 -11.53 -18.28 -11.53
C GLY A 4 -10.84 -17.38 -10.50
N ILE A 5 -9.85 -17.93 -9.77
CA ILE A 5 -9.05 -17.21 -8.75
C ILE A 5 -7.58 -17.20 -9.19
N GLY A 6 -6.87 -16.09 -8.98
CA GLY A 6 -5.43 -16.02 -9.18
C GLY A 6 -4.67 -16.88 -8.15
N ASP A 7 -3.52 -17.43 -8.54
CA ASP A 7 -2.72 -18.31 -7.70
C ASP A 7 -1.21 -18.02 -7.82
N PHE A 8 -0.40 -18.60 -6.93
CA PHE A 8 1.05 -18.40 -6.91
C PHE A 8 1.71 -18.84 -8.23
N GLN A 9 1.25 -19.95 -8.80
CA GLN A 9 1.74 -20.42 -10.10
C GLN A 9 1.40 -19.44 -11.23
N GLY A 10 0.26 -18.74 -11.13
CA GLY A 10 -0.10 -17.65 -12.04
C GLY A 10 0.88 -16.48 -11.96
N ILE A 11 1.26 -16.08 -10.75
CA ILE A 11 2.25 -15.02 -10.54
C ILE A 11 3.61 -15.46 -11.09
N ILE A 12 4.06 -16.69 -10.78
CA ILE A 12 5.34 -17.22 -11.29
C ILE A 12 5.41 -17.13 -12.83
N ARG A 13 4.33 -17.50 -13.52
CA ARG A 13 4.25 -17.38 -15.00
C ARG A 13 4.30 -15.94 -15.51
N LYS A 14 4.00 -14.95 -14.66
CA LYS A 14 3.93 -13.53 -15.03
C LYS A 14 5.08 -12.69 -14.47
N LEU A 15 6.07 -13.31 -13.82
CA LEU A 15 7.24 -12.61 -13.29
C LEU A 15 8.02 -11.86 -14.38
N ASP A 16 8.09 -12.39 -15.60
CA ASP A 16 8.76 -11.71 -16.71
C ASP A 16 8.07 -10.42 -17.10
N TYR A 17 6.73 -10.38 -17.12
CA TYR A 17 5.96 -9.16 -17.34
C TYR A 17 6.26 -8.11 -16.26
N ILE A 18 6.23 -8.50 -14.97
CA ILE A 18 6.50 -7.60 -13.85
C ILE A 18 7.94 -7.03 -13.94
N LYS A 19 8.89 -7.88 -14.28
CA LYS A 19 10.30 -7.50 -14.49
C LYS A 19 10.46 -6.57 -15.69
N GLU A 20 9.76 -6.84 -16.80
CA GLU A 20 9.80 -6.03 -18.03
C GLU A 20 9.20 -4.64 -17.80
N LEU A 21 8.14 -4.52 -17.00
CA LEU A 21 7.61 -3.23 -16.56
C LEU A 21 8.67 -2.41 -15.81
N GLY A 22 9.59 -3.09 -15.11
CA GLY A 22 10.70 -2.48 -14.36
C GLY A 22 10.54 -2.54 -12.85
N CYS A 23 9.51 -3.24 -12.34
CA CYS A 23 9.34 -3.44 -10.91
C CYS A 23 10.40 -4.40 -10.36
N ASN A 24 10.83 -4.16 -9.11
CA ASN A 24 11.86 -4.96 -8.42
C ASN A 24 11.35 -5.62 -7.13
N ALA A 25 10.11 -5.40 -6.78
CA ALA A 25 9.47 -6.05 -5.65
C ALA A 25 7.99 -6.29 -5.90
N ILE A 26 7.43 -7.31 -5.26
CA ILE A 26 6.02 -7.69 -5.29
C ILE A 26 5.52 -7.70 -3.85
N TRP A 27 4.43 -7.00 -3.57
CA TRP A 27 3.68 -7.13 -2.33
C TRP A 27 2.44 -7.98 -2.59
N LEU A 28 2.29 -9.07 -1.84
CA LEU A 28 1.11 -9.94 -1.84
C LEU A 28 0.19 -9.57 -0.69
N ASN A 29 -1.10 -9.32 -0.98
CA ASN A 29 -2.14 -9.27 0.03
C ASN A 29 -2.20 -10.59 0.82
N PRO A 30 -2.89 -10.65 2.00
CA PRO A 30 -2.90 -11.85 2.81
C PRO A 30 -3.28 -13.10 2.02
N CYS A 31 -2.39 -14.08 2.03
CA CYS A 31 -2.53 -15.32 1.26
C CYS A 31 -2.61 -16.57 2.15
N PHE A 32 -2.83 -16.40 3.44
CA PHE A 32 -2.92 -17.45 4.43
C PHE A 32 -4.33 -18.04 4.54
N VAL A 33 -4.47 -19.18 5.23
CA VAL A 33 -5.77 -19.79 5.47
C VAL A 33 -6.69 -18.81 6.19
N SER A 34 -7.86 -18.60 5.62
CA SER A 34 -8.86 -17.64 6.05
C SER A 34 -10.25 -18.14 5.66
N PRO A 35 -11.32 -17.84 6.40
CA PRO A 35 -12.70 -17.99 5.92
C PRO A 35 -13.08 -16.93 4.87
N PHE A 36 -12.19 -15.95 4.60
CA PHE A 36 -12.38 -14.90 3.60
C PHE A 36 -13.60 -14.01 3.83
N SER A 37 -13.89 -13.69 5.08
CA SER A 37 -14.91 -12.69 5.40
C SER A 37 -14.44 -11.26 5.08
N ASP A 38 -13.12 -11.07 4.98
CA ASP A 38 -12.46 -9.81 4.62
C ASP A 38 -11.25 -10.08 3.70
N ALA A 39 -11.48 -10.80 2.60
CA ALA A 39 -10.52 -11.06 1.52
C ALA A 39 -9.13 -11.57 2.00
N GLY A 40 -9.08 -12.31 3.11
CA GLY A 40 -7.85 -12.88 3.67
C GLY A 40 -7.30 -12.14 4.88
N TYR A 41 -7.77 -10.91 5.18
CA TYR A 41 -7.36 -10.18 6.39
C TYR A 41 -7.88 -10.78 7.69
N ASP A 42 -8.85 -11.68 7.64
CA ASP A 42 -9.33 -12.50 8.77
C ASP A 42 -8.61 -13.85 8.79
N VAL A 43 -7.33 -13.86 9.20
CA VAL A 43 -6.44 -15.03 9.18
C VAL A 43 -6.88 -16.08 10.20
N ALA A 44 -7.05 -17.32 9.74
CA ALA A 44 -7.36 -18.49 10.58
C ALA A 44 -6.15 -19.41 10.86
N ASP A 45 -5.14 -19.38 10.00
CA ASP A 45 -3.85 -20.05 10.21
C ASP A 45 -2.74 -19.26 9.49
N TYR A 46 -1.79 -18.73 10.25
CA TYR A 46 -0.68 -17.94 9.73
C TYR A 46 0.44 -18.77 9.09
N TYR A 47 0.48 -20.07 9.32
CA TYR A 47 1.58 -20.93 8.87
C TYR A 47 1.27 -21.71 7.59
N THR A 48 0.04 -21.58 7.08
CA THR A 48 -0.43 -22.33 5.92
C THR A 48 -0.99 -21.37 4.87
N ALA A 49 -0.46 -21.45 3.65
CA ALA A 49 -1.02 -20.78 2.49
C ALA A 49 -2.45 -21.27 2.23
N ALA A 50 -3.35 -20.36 1.85
CA ALA A 50 -4.73 -20.74 1.56
C ALA A 50 -4.78 -21.66 0.32
N PRO A 51 -5.46 -22.82 0.40
CA PRO A 51 -5.46 -23.81 -0.69
C PRO A 51 -5.91 -23.28 -2.05
N ARG A 52 -6.72 -22.22 -2.08
CA ARG A 52 -7.14 -21.58 -3.33
C ARG A 52 -6.02 -20.84 -4.07
N TYR A 53 -4.95 -20.47 -3.37
CA TYR A 53 -3.77 -19.81 -3.96
C TYR A 53 -2.63 -20.78 -4.23
N GLY A 54 -2.65 -21.96 -3.63
CA GLY A 54 -1.61 -22.98 -3.72
C GLY A 54 -1.19 -23.50 -2.35
N THR A 55 0.05 -23.97 -2.28
CA THR A 55 0.66 -24.54 -1.08
C THR A 55 1.81 -23.66 -0.57
N ASN A 56 2.33 -23.97 0.61
CA ASN A 56 3.57 -23.34 1.12
C ASN A 56 4.74 -23.56 0.16
N GLU A 57 4.83 -24.71 -0.49
CA GLU A 57 5.90 -24.98 -1.46
C GLU A 57 5.74 -24.15 -2.73
N ASP A 58 4.51 -23.91 -3.22
CA ASP A 58 4.25 -22.99 -4.34
C ASP A 58 4.67 -21.56 -4.00
N LEU A 59 4.37 -21.10 -2.76
CA LEU A 59 4.77 -19.77 -2.30
C LEU A 59 6.30 -19.66 -2.16
N LYS A 60 6.95 -20.70 -1.64
CA LYS A 60 8.42 -20.79 -1.59
C LYS A 60 9.06 -20.79 -2.97
N GLU A 61 8.43 -21.48 -3.93
CA GLU A 61 8.86 -21.45 -5.34
C GLU A 61 8.74 -20.05 -5.91
N LEU A 62 7.66 -19.31 -5.60
CA LEU A 62 7.50 -17.92 -6.01
C LEU A 62 8.65 -17.04 -5.49
N PHE A 63 9.04 -17.17 -4.20
CA PHE A 63 10.18 -16.44 -3.66
C PHE A 63 11.45 -16.74 -4.44
N ALA A 64 11.77 -18.03 -4.64
CA ALA A 64 12.97 -18.44 -5.36
C ALA A 64 12.98 -17.93 -6.81
N LYS A 65 11.85 -18.01 -7.52
CA LYS A 65 11.73 -17.55 -8.92
C LYS A 65 11.80 -16.04 -9.05
N ALA A 66 11.27 -15.29 -8.08
CA ALA A 66 11.43 -13.84 -8.01
C ALA A 66 12.91 -13.47 -7.79
N HIS A 67 13.59 -14.12 -6.84
CA HIS A 67 15.02 -13.89 -6.57
C HIS A 67 15.91 -14.21 -7.77
N GLU A 68 15.65 -15.31 -8.52
CA GLU A 68 16.35 -15.61 -9.77
C GLU A 68 16.29 -14.45 -10.78
N LYS A 69 15.23 -13.63 -10.71
CA LYS A 69 15.03 -12.45 -11.56
C LYS A 69 15.48 -11.13 -10.91
N GLY A 70 16.07 -11.19 -9.70
CA GLY A 70 16.48 -10.00 -8.93
C GLY A 70 15.28 -9.19 -8.44
N MET A 71 14.19 -9.85 -8.12
CA MET A 71 12.99 -9.25 -7.51
C MET A 71 12.80 -9.78 -6.09
N HIS A 72 12.16 -8.97 -5.24
CA HIS A 72 11.81 -9.30 -3.87
C HIS A 72 10.32 -9.59 -3.71
N VAL A 73 9.94 -10.38 -2.72
CA VAL A 73 8.54 -10.67 -2.39
C VAL A 73 8.25 -10.32 -0.93
N ILE A 74 7.33 -9.38 -0.75
CA ILE A 74 6.84 -8.90 0.55
C ILE A 74 5.48 -9.54 0.83
N LEU A 75 5.30 -10.13 2.00
CA LEU A 75 4.02 -10.65 2.45
C LEU A 75 3.26 -9.62 3.27
N ASP A 76 1.94 -9.77 3.33
CA ASP A 76 1.11 -8.98 4.25
C ASP A 76 1.09 -9.66 5.63
N LEU A 77 1.45 -8.95 6.68
CA LEU A 77 1.36 -9.39 8.06
C LEU A 77 0.15 -8.70 8.72
N VAL A 78 -0.77 -9.47 9.25
CA VAL A 78 -1.96 -9.00 9.96
C VAL A 78 -1.78 -9.21 11.47
N PRO A 79 -1.08 -8.33 12.20
CA PRO A 79 -0.77 -8.57 13.61
C PRO A 79 -1.86 -8.07 14.57
N GLY A 80 -2.82 -7.27 14.10
CA GLY A 80 -3.80 -6.61 14.96
C GLY A 80 -4.95 -7.52 15.44
N HIS A 81 -5.23 -8.60 14.71
CA HIS A 81 -6.36 -9.48 14.95
C HIS A 81 -6.18 -10.82 14.26
N THR A 82 -7.04 -11.77 14.57
CA THR A 82 -7.21 -13.01 13.81
C THR A 82 -8.66 -13.12 13.31
N SER A 83 -8.96 -14.18 12.55
CA SER A 83 -10.35 -14.63 12.37
C SER A 83 -10.94 -15.16 13.67
N ILE A 84 -12.26 -15.10 13.82
CA ILE A 84 -13.00 -15.88 14.83
C ILE A 84 -12.81 -17.39 14.65
N GLU A 85 -12.41 -17.84 13.46
CA GLU A 85 -12.13 -19.24 13.15
C GLU A 85 -10.72 -19.69 13.58
N HIS A 86 -9.85 -18.77 14.01
CA HIS A 86 -8.48 -19.09 14.42
C HIS A 86 -8.49 -19.99 15.67
N PRO A 87 -7.65 -21.05 15.75
CA PRO A 87 -7.57 -21.95 16.89
C PRO A 87 -7.34 -21.24 18.23
N TRP A 88 -6.52 -20.19 18.25
CA TRP A 88 -6.30 -19.38 19.45
C TRP A 88 -7.58 -18.72 19.95
N PHE A 89 -8.38 -18.15 19.02
CA PHE A 89 -9.63 -17.51 19.40
C PHE A 89 -10.65 -18.54 19.91
N LYS A 90 -10.81 -19.66 19.20
CA LYS A 90 -11.68 -20.76 19.63
C LYS A 90 -11.33 -21.29 21.03
N ALA A 91 -10.04 -21.44 21.32
CA ALA A 91 -9.58 -21.82 22.65
C ALA A 91 -9.87 -20.74 23.70
N SER A 92 -9.72 -19.46 23.36
CA SER A 92 -9.98 -18.32 24.25
C SER A 92 -11.48 -18.20 24.65
N LEU A 93 -12.38 -18.79 23.87
CA LEU A 93 -13.83 -18.81 24.17
C LEU A 93 -14.19 -19.68 25.39
N SER A 94 -13.31 -20.59 25.82
CA SER A 94 -13.56 -21.40 27.01
C SER A 94 -13.83 -20.52 28.25
N PRO A 95 -14.85 -20.81 29.06
CA PRO A 95 -15.04 -20.11 30.33
C PRO A 95 -13.87 -20.33 31.30
N GLU A 96 -13.18 -21.44 31.17
CA GLU A 96 -11.97 -21.74 31.93
C GLU A 96 -10.76 -21.06 31.33
N GLU A 97 -9.91 -20.51 32.19
CA GLU A 97 -8.67 -19.84 31.75
C GLU A 97 -7.69 -20.86 31.16
N ASN A 98 -7.08 -20.49 30.03
CA ASN A 98 -6.07 -21.28 29.32
C ASN A 98 -5.01 -20.37 28.71
N GLU A 99 -4.00 -20.91 28.08
CA GLU A 99 -2.87 -20.15 27.46
C GLU A 99 -3.28 -19.11 26.41
N PHE A 100 -4.46 -19.29 25.78
CA PHE A 100 -4.96 -18.37 24.77
C PHE A 100 -5.98 -17.35 25.28
N THR A 101 -6.43 -17.46 26.52
CA THR A 101 -7.44 -16.56 27.11
C THR A 101 -7.03 -15.11 26.95
N HIS A 102 -5.80 -14.79 27.35
CA HIS A 102 -5.28 -13.42 27.29
C HIS A 102 -4.52 -13.09 26.01
N ARG A 103 -4.53 -14.00 25.01
CA ARG A 103 -4.09 -13.70 23.66
C ARG A 103 -4.98 -12.67 22.99
N TYR A 104 -6.22 -12.54 23.48
CA TYR A 104 -7.23 -11.58 23.04
C TYR A 104 -7.60 -10.64 24.18
N ILE A 105 -8.20 -9.51 23.82
CA ILE A 105 -8.61 -8.50 24.80
C ILE A 105 -10.04 -8.81 25.24
N TRP A 106 -10.18 -9.39 26.44
CA TRP A 106 -11.47 -9.70 27.07
C TRP A 106 -11.76 -8.76 28.23
N THR A 107 -13.01 -8.29 28.33
CA THR A 107 -13.51 -7.63 29.56
C THR A 107 -13.86 -8.70 30.62
N ASP A 108 -14.09 -8.23 31.85
CA ASP A 108 -14.48 -9.07 33.00
C ASP A 108 -15.98 -9.42 33.07
N ARG A 109 -16.80 -8.94 32.11
CA ARG A 109 -18.25 -9.18 32.04
C ARG A 109 -18.74 -9.07 30.59
N ALA A 110 -19.65 -9.96 30.19
CA ALA A 110 -20.23 -10.00 28.85
C ALA A 110 -20.99 -8.72 28.46
N TRP A 111 -21.49 -7.94 29.39
CA TRP A 111 -22.22 -6.70 29.14
C TRP A 111 -21.38 -5.44 29.21
N LYS A 112 -20.09 -5.57 29.51
CA LYS A 112 -19.15 -4.45 29.49
C LYS A 112 -18.63 -4.22 28.08
N GLY A 113 -18.71 -2.99 27.61
CA GLY A 113 -18.17 -2.56 26.31
C GLY A 113 -16.77 -1.91 26.44
N PHE A 114 -16.34 -1.27 25.38
CA PHE A 114 -15.04 -0.62 25.25
C PHE A 114 -15.17 0.90 24.98
N GLU A 115 -16.28 1.52 25.41
CA GLU A 115 -16.63 2.90 25.07
C GLU A 115 -15.59 3.93 25.51
N ASN A 116 -14.80 3.59 26.52
CA ASN A 116 -13.75 4.46 27.07
C ASN A 116 -12.34 3.94 26.80
N VAL A 117 -12.18 3.05 25.86
CA VAL A 117 -10.89 2.46 25.50
C VAL A 117 -10.49 2.93 24.12
N GLY A 118 -9.44 3.74 24.06
CA GLY A 118 -8.91 4.25 22.78
C GLY A 118 -8.45 3.12 21.86
N ASN A 119 -8.73 3.28 20.55
CA ASN A 119 -8.41 2.34 19.47
C ASN A 119 -9.20 1.01 19.49
N ILE A 120 -10.31 0.93 20.26
CA ILE A 120 -11.25 -0.20 20.18
C ILE A 120 -12.60 0.34 19.72
N LYS A 121 -13.07 -0.12 18.56
CA LYS A 121 -14.29 0.39 17.91
C LYS A 121 -15.51 -0.49 18.10
N GLY A 122 -15.33 -1.75 18.52
CA GLY A 122 -16.42 -2.70 18.65
C GLY A 122 -16.13 -3.83 19.62
N CYS A 123 -17.15 -4.66 19.87
CA CYS A 123 -17.02 -5.83 20.71
C CYS A 123 -17.77 -7.04 20.14
N ILE A 124 -17.24 -8.21 20.48
CA ILE A 124 -17.78 -9.53 20.16
C ILE A 124 -18.27 -10.14 21.47
N ARG A 125 -19.52 -10.59 21.50
CA ARG A 125 -20.12 -11.21 22.69
C ARG A 125 -21.14 -12.28 22.30
N GLY A 126 -21.45 -13.16 23.27
CA GLY A 126 -22.48 -14.19 23.08
C GLY A 126 -22.05 -15.36 22.18
N LEU A 127 -20.75 -15.55 21.91
CA LEU A 127 -20.24 -16.68 21.13
C LEU A 127 -19.98 -17.94 22.02
N SER A 128 -19.94 -17.78 23.35
CA SER A 128 -19.62 -18.85 24.28
C SER A 128 -20.16 -18.54 25.67
N ASP A 129 -19.94 -19.47 26.62
CA ASP A 129 -20.30 -19.34 28.03
C ASP A 129 -19.31 -18.49 28.85
N ARG A 130 -18.26 -17.92 28.22
CA ARG A 130 -17.34 -16.98 28.87
C ARG A 130 -18.08 -15.69 29.24
N ASP A 131 -18.04 -15.31 30.52
CA ASP A 131 -18.53 -14.02 30.99
C ASP A 131 -17.52 -12.91 30.64
N GLY A 132 -17.56 -12.44 29.40
CA GLY A 132 -16.69 -11.38 28.88
C GLY A 132 -17.11 -10.92 27.48
N SER A 133 -16.77 -9.70 27.12
CA SER A 133 -16.82 -9.21 25.74
C SER A 133 -15.40 -9.18 25.20
N CYS A 134 -15.17 -9.68 23.98
CA CYS A 134 -13.90 -9.57 23.30
C CYS A 134 -13.86 -8.28 22.44
N ALA A 135 -12.73 -7.60 22.41
CA ALA A 135 -12.54 -6.45 21.53
C ALA A 135 -12.53 -6.90 20.06
N ALA A 136 -13.25 -6.18 19.21
CA ALA A 136 -13.13 -6.28 17.77
C ALA A 136 -12.12 -5.24 17.26
N ASN A 137 -11.21 -5.64 16.36
CA ASN A 137 -10.22 -4.70 15.82
C ASN A 137 -10.84 -3.85 14.70
N TYR A 138 -11.40 -4.47 13.67
CA TYR A 138 -12.07 -3.80 12.56
C TYR A 138 -13.49 -4.32 12.37
N TYR A 139 -13.67 -5.54 11.88
CA TYR A 139 -14.98 -6.20 11.80
C TYR A 139 -15.25 -7.08 13.03
N THR A 140 -16.52 -7.42 13.28
CA THR A 140 -16.92 -8.32 14.36
C THR A 140 -16.43 -9.76 14.19
N THR A 141 -15.92 -10.12 13.02
CA THR A 141 -15.24 -11.37 12.71
C THR A 141 -13.74 -11.35 13.00
N GLN A 142 -13.22 -10.22 13.52
CA GLN A 142 -11.78 -9.96 13.70
C GLN A 142 -11.48 -9.60 15.16
N PRO A 143 -11.42 -10.59 16.08
CA PRO A 143 -11.07 -10.36 17.48
C PRO A 143 -9.64 -9.82 17.62
N ALA A 144 -9.50 -8.75 18.40
CA ALA A 144 -8.25 -8.04 18.58
C ALA A 144 -7.25 -8.87 19.41
N LEU A 145 -6.03 -9.03 18.89
CA LEU A 145 -4.90 -9.58 19.63
C LEU A 145 -4.44 -8.61 20.72
N ASN A 146 -3.97 -9.16 21.82
CA ASN A 146 -3.65 -8.42 23.04
C ASN A 146 -2.15 -8.12 23.14
N TYR A 147 -1.76 -6.90 22.74
CA TYR A 147 -0.42 -6.36 22.98
C TYR A 147 -0.34 -5.51 24.26
N GLY A 148 -1.41 -5.54 25.05
CA GLY A 148 -1.53 -4.80 26.28
C GLY A 148 -1.97 -3.36 26.12
N PHE A 149 -1.98 -2.69 27.25
CA PHE A 149 -2.41 -1.30 27.40
C PHE A 149 -1.23 -0.44 27.85
N TYR A 150 -1.06 0.73 27.23
CA TYR A 150 -0.06 1.71 27.66
C TYR A 150 -0.44 2.35 29.00
N LYS A 151 -1.75 2.66 29.16
CA LYS A 151 -2.33 3.08 30.44
C LYS A 151 -3.38 2.05 30.86
N VAL A 152 -3.11 1.35 31.95
CA VAL A 152 -4.06 0.42 32.58
C VAL A 152 -5.02 1.22 33.47
N THR A 153 -6.31 1.15 33.18
CA THR A 153 -7.37 1.87 33.91
C THR A 153 -8.42 0.94 34.53
N GLU A 154 -8.41 -0.32 34.13
CA GLU A 154 -9.37 -1.34 34.56
C GLU A 154 -8.65 -2.65 34.92
N SER A 155 -9.22 -3.43 35.86
CA SER A 155 -8.59 -4.65 36.39
C SER A 155 -8.40 -5.76 35.34
N TRP A 156 -9.22 -5.79 34.29
CA TRP A 156 -9.16 -6.80 33.23
C TRP A 156 -8.11 -6.45 32.15
N GLN A 157 -7.61 -5.21 32.14
CA GLN A 157 -6.58 -4.77 31.20
C GLN A 157 -5.21 -5.32 31.62
N LYS A 158 -4.47 -5.79 30.66
CA LYS A 158 -3.08 -6.24 30.84
C LYS A 158 -2.12 -5.11 30.42
N ASP A 159 -1.12 -4.85 31.25
CA ASP A 159 -0.05 -3.92 30.89
C ASP A 159 0.70 -4.42 29.64
N MET A 160 1.22 -3.51 28.81
CA MET A 160 1.94 -3.87 27.59
C MET A 160 3.24 -4.66 27.82
N HIS A 161 3.76 -4.69 29.04
CA HIS A 161 4.93 -5.49 29.45
C HIS A 161 4.52 -6.74 30.26
N SER A 162 3.22 -7.02 30.38
CA SER A 162 2.74 -8.23 31.03
C SER A 162 3.20 -9.50 30.28
N PRO A 163 3.36 -10.64 30.98
CA PRO A 163 3.71 -11.91 30.32
C PRO A 163 2.76 -12.27 29.18
N GLU A 164 1.48 -11.95 29.30
CA GLU A 164 0.45 -12.24 28.31
C GLU A 164 0.64 -11.38 27.03
N ALA A 165 0.92 -10.10 27.19
CA ALA A 165 1.22 -9.22 26.06
C ALA A 165 2.53 -9.61 25.36
N MET A 166 3.55 -9.97 26.14
CA MET A 166 4.82 -10.48 25.62
C MET A 166 4.65 -11.80 24.86
N ALA A 167 3.81 -12.72 25.35
CA ALA A 167 3.50 -13.96 24.64
C ALA A 167 2.83 -13.73 23.28
N THR A 168 2.03 -12.67 23.15
CA THR A 168 1.45 -12.27 21.85
C THR A 168 2.54 -11.76 20.89
N ARG A 169 3.48 -10.94 21.38
CA ARG A 169 4.62 -10.46 20.57
C ARG A 169 5.45 -11.62 20.04
N GLU A 170 5.84 -12.56 20.91
CA GLU A 170 6.63 -13.73 20.51
C GLU A 170 5.91 -14.60 19.48
N ALA A 171 4.60 -14.81 19.63
CA ALA A 171 3.84 -15.57 18.64
C ALA A 171 3.86 -14.92 17.25
N ILE A 172 3.83 -13.59 17.17
CA ILE A 172 3.95 -12.89 15.87
C ILE A 172 5.38 -12.93 15.33
N LYS A 173 6.41 -12.81 16.21
CA LYS A 173 7.81 -13.01 15.78
C LYS A 173 8.02 -14.42 15.23
N ASP A 174 7.41 -15.45 15.82
CA ASP A 174 7.49 -16.82 15.30
C ASP A 174 6.86 -16.97 13.92
N ILE A 175 5.74 -16.28 13.64
CA ILE A 175 5.15 -16.21 12.31
C ILE A 175 6.12 -15.54 11.32
N MET A 176 6.74 -14.43 11.72
CA MET A 176 7.74 -13.75 10.90
C MET A 176 8.95 -14.63 10.62
N ARG A 177 9.49 -15.32 11.66
CA ARG A 177 10.61 -16.29 11.48
C ARG A 177 10.29 -17.37 10.48
N PHE A 178 9.07 -17.90 10.53
CA PHE A 178 8.63 -18.97 9.65
C PHE A 178 8.70 -18.53 8.18
N TRP A 179 8.09 -17.39 7.83
CA TRP A 179 8.02 -16.94 6.45
C TRP A 179 9.34 -16.36 5.93
N LEU A 180 10.09 -15.63 6.77
CA LEU A 180 11.44 -15.18 6.42
C LEU A 180 12.38 -16.37 6.22
N GLY A 181 12.28 -17.39 7.06
CA GLY A 181 13.02 -18.65 6.91
C GLY A 181 12.65 -19.43 5.63
N MET A 182 11.46 -19.22 5.09
CA MET A 182 11.04 -19.79 3.78
C MET A 182 11.49 -18.96 2.59
N GLY A 183 11.95 -17.72 2.80
CA GLY A 183 12.56 -16.89 1.76
C GLY A 183 11.76 -15.62 1.38
N CYS A 184 10.73 -15.22 2.13
CA CYS A 184 10.16 -13.89 1.89
C CYS A 184 11.14 -12.78 2.32
N ASP A 185 11.02 -11.60 1.70
CA ASP A 185 11.97 -10.49 1.88
C ASP A 185 11.47 -9.45 2.90
N GLY A 186 10.34 -9.69 3.54
CA GLY A 186 9.80 -8.77 4.53
C GLY A 186 8.28 -8.72 4.55
N PHE A 187 7.76 -7.70 5.25
CA PHE A 187 6.33 -7.57 5.48
C PHE A 187 5.81 -6.16 5.26
N ARG A 188 4.66 -6.07 4.60
CA ARG A 188 3.73 -4.96 4.78
C ARG A 188 2.87 -5.29 5.99
N VAL A 189 2.74 -4.37 6.92
CA VAL A 189 2.08 -4.61 8.20
C VAL A 189 0.77 -3.88 8.26
N ASP A 190 -0.31 -4.65 8.35
CA ASP A 190 -1.68 -4.18 8.43
C ASP A 190 -1.95 -3.44 9.74
N MET A 191 -2.63 -2.28 9.67
CA MET A 191 -3.08 -1.47 10.80
C MET A 191 -2.01 -1.26 11.89
N ALA A 192 -0.76 -1.03 11.52
CA ALA A 192 0.41 -1.02 12.40
C ALA A 192 0.32 -0.03 13.58
N GLY A 193 -0.45 1.04 13.42
CA GLY A 193 -0.54 2.14 14.41
C GLY A 193 -1.49 1.90 15.58
N SER A 194 -2.17 0.75 15.69
CA SER A 194 -3.29 0.55 16.62
C SER A 194 -3.15 -0.62 17.59
N LEU A 195 -1.97 -1.21 17.72
CA LEU A 195 -1.78 -2.47 18.45
C LEU A 195 -1.88 -2.31 19.97
N VAL A 196 -1.12 -1.40 20.56
CA VAL A 196 -1.20 -1.10 22.01
C VAL A 196 -2.41 -0.21 22.26
N LYS A 197 -3.18 -0.52 23.29
CA LYS A 197 -4.43 0.20 23.60
C LYS A 197 -4.21 1.28 24.67
N ASN A 198 -5.10 2.26 24.75
CA ASN A 198 -4.95 3.46 25.60
C ASN A 198 -3.59 4.17 25.40
N ASP A 199 -3.15 4.26 24.14
CA ASP A 199 -1.86 4.78 23.71
C ASP A 199 -2.07 5.99 22.78
N GLU A 200 -2.58 7.08 23.30
CA GLU A 200 -2.98 8.28 22.54
C GLU A 200 -1.81 8.89 21.75
N ASP A 201 -0.62 8.93 22.36
CA ASP A 201 0.58 9.48 21.73
C ASP A 201 1.30 8.47 20.80
N GLY A 202 0.91 7.18 20.84
CA GLY A 202 1.53 6.10 20.08
C GLY A 202 2.86 5.60 20.65
N LYS A 203 3.23 6.00 21.89
CA LYS A 203 4.53 5.65 22.50
C LYS A 203 4.67 4.17 22.76
N GLY A 204 3.61 3.53 23.24
CA GLY A 204 3.61 2.09 23.48
C GLY A 204 3.69 1.30 22.19
N THR A 205 3.00 1.75 21.14
CA THR A 205 3.06 1.13 19.82
C THR A 205 4.43 1.32 19.17
N ILE A 206 5.06 2.50 19.33
CA ILE A 206 6.45 2.74 18.90
C ILE A 206 7.41 1.78 19.61
N GLU A 207 7.34 1.66 20.94
CA GLU A 207 8.17 0.74 21.72
C GLU A 207 7.97 -0.72 21.30
N LEU A 208 6.72 -1.12 21.06
CA LEU A 208 6.39 -2.45 20.53
C LEU A 208 7.14 -2.74 19.23
N TRP A 209 7.06 -1.79 18.26
CA TRP A 209 7.69 -1.99 16.96
C TRP A 209 9.22 -1.92 17.01
N GLN A 210 9.78 -1.14 17.91
CA GLN A 210 11.23 -1.16 18.18
C GLN A 210 11.71 -2.53 18.69
N ASP A 211 10.87 -3.26 19.42
CA ASP A 211 11.16 -4.64 19.82
C ASP A 211 11.16 -5.60 18.62
N PHE A 212 10.17 -5.48 17.71
CA PHE A 212 10.16 -6.24 16.46
C PHE A 212 11.34 -5.87 15.55
N ARG A 213 11.71 -4.60 15.50
CA ARG A 213 12.85 -4.15 14.69
C ARG A 213 14.17 -4.75 15.20
N ARG A 214 14.40 -4.75 16.53
CA ARG A 214 15.58 -5.42 17.10
C ARG A 214 15.64 -6.89 16.73
N PHE A 215 14.52 -7.59 16.84
CA PHE A 215 14.42 -8.98 16.41
C PHE A 215 14.81 -9.16 14.93
N LEU A 216 14.34 -8.31 14.03
CA LEU A 216 14.72 -8.39 12.62
C LEU A 216 16.19 -8.06 12.40
N ASP A 217 16.72 -7.02 13.03
CA ASP A 217 18.13 -6.64 12.90
C ASP A 217 19.06 -7.75 13.37
N GLU A 218 18.65 -8.54 14.37
CA GLU A 218 19.43 -9.65 14.93
C GLU A 218 19.33 -10.94 14.10
N GLU A 219 18.15 -11.31 13.63
CA GLU A 219 17.90 -12.61 12.98
C GLU A 219 17.79 -12.52 11.46
N PHE A 220 17.27 -11.39 10.92
CA PHE A 220 16.94 -11.20 9.50
C PHE A 220 17.26 -9.76 9.03
N PRO A 221 18.51 -9.31 9.07
CA PRO A 221 18.89 -7.89 8.85
C PRO A 221 18.54 -7.35 7.45
N GLU A 222 18.31 -8.23 6.47
CA GLU A 222 17.92 -7.84 5.12
C GLU A 222 16.39 -7.71 4.94
N ALA A 223 15.61 -8.09 5.96
CA ALA A 223 14.14 -8.05 5.86
C ALA A 223 13.58 -6.64 5.93
N ALA A 224 12.67 -6.29 5.03
CA ALA A 224 12.00 -5.00 5.02
C ALA A 224 10.72 -5.01 5.86
N MET A 225 10.44 -3.89 6.55
CA MET A 225 9.15 -3.61 7.19
C MET A 225 8.54 -2.35 6.61
N ILE A 226 7.29 -2.46 6.17
CA ILE A 226 6.50 -1.38 5.57
C ILE A 226 5.20 -1.27 6.35
N SER A 227 4.91 -0.12 6.95
CA SER A 227 3.72 0.03 7.76
C SER A 227 2.54 0.59 6.98
N GLU A 228 1.36 0.12 7.32
CA GLU A 228 0.13 0.83 7.12
C GLU A 228 -0.20 1.62 8.39
N TRP A 229 0.37 2.82 8.52
CA TRP A 229 0.17 3.67 9.69
C TRP A 229 -0.29 5.10 9.31
N GLY A 230 0.30 5.67 8.25
CA GLY A 230 -0.01 7.02 7.79
C GLY A 230 0.49 8.12 8.73
N GLN A 231 1.44 7.80 9.60
CA GLN A 231 2.14 8.73 10.50
C GLN A 231 3.64 8.40 10.45
N PRO A 232 4.34 8.87 9.41
CA PRO A 232 5.71 8.45 9.14
C PRO A 232 6.69 8.79 10.26
N ASP A 233 6.47 9.87 11.01
CA ASP A 233 7.27 10.19 12.20
C ASP A 233 7.22 9.06 13.25
N LYS A 234 6.04 8.58 13.60
CA LYS A 234 5.86 7.49 14.57
C LYS A 234 6.29 6.14 14.02
N SER A 235 5.90 5.85 12.79
CA SER A 235 6.25 4.60 12.12
C SER A 235 7.76 4.40 12.05
N LEU A 236 8.49 5.40 11.53
CA LEU A 236 9.95 5.33 11.40
C LEU A 236 10.67 5.38 12.76
N GLU A 237 10.11 6.08 13.75
CA GLU A 237 10.61 6.00 15.13
C GLU A 237 10.41 4.60 15.71
N GLY A 238 9.32 3.92 15.37
CA GLY A 238 9.06 2.52 15.69
C GLY A 238 10.00 1.52 14.99
N GLY A 239 10.82 1.98 14.04
CA GLY A 239 11.81 1.14 13.36
C GLY A 239 11.37 0.59 12.02
N TYR A 240 10.24 1.03 11.47
CA TYR A 240 9.86 0.71 10.09
C TYR A 240 10.84 1.33 9.09
N HIS A 241 11.02 0.67 7.96
CA HIS A 241 11.80 1.20 6.86
C HIS A 241 10.99 2.19 6.00
N MET A 242 9.68 1.98 5.93
CA MET A 242 8.77 2.75 5.08
C MET A 242 7.39 2.83 5.72
N ASP A 243 6.68 3.94 5.43
CA ASP A 243 5.27 4.11 5.76
C ASP A 243 4.48 4.56 4.53
N PHE A 244 3.27 4.04 4.36
CA PHE A 244 2.40 4.45 3.27
C PHE A 244 1.76 5.81 3.51
N LEU A 245 1.69 6.61 2.45
CA LEU A 245 0.76 7.72 2.38
C LEU A 245 -0.64 7.16 2.08
N LEU A 246 -1.54 7.28 3.04
CA LEU A 246 -2.83 6.62 3.01
C LEU A 246 -3.94 7.51 2.43
N HIS A 247 -5.01 6.86 1.96
CA HIS A 247 -6.21 7.51 1.45
C HIS A 247 -7.14 8.03 2.57
N PHE A 248 -6.86 7.70 3.82
CA PHE A 248 -7.57 8.20 4.99
C PHE A 248 -6.68 9.11 5.85
N GLY A 249 -7.31 9.84 6.78
CA GLY A 249 -6.60 10.85 7.58
C GLY A 249 -6.29 12.13 6.80
N PRO A 250 -5.53 13.04 7.40
CA PRO A 250 -5.27 14.37 6.82
C PRO A 250 -4.10 14.36 5.83
N SER A 251 -3.99 13.33 4.96
CA SER A 251 -2.89 13.21 4.01
C SER A 251 -3.09 14.03 2.73
N TYR A 252 -4.34 14.35 2.40
CA TYR A 252 -4.77 14.96 1.13
C TYR A 252 -4.38 14.14 -0.11
N TYR A 253 -4.07 12.84 0.07
CA TYR A 253 -3.72 11.95 -1.02
C TYR A 253 -4.87 11.82 -2.05
N MET A 254 -6.12 11.80 -1.58
CA MET A 254 -7.29 11.69 -2.45
C MET A 254 -7.43 12.88 -3.39
N ASP A 255 -6.94 14.07 -2.99
CA ASP A 255 -6.98 15.29 -3.80
C ASP A 255 -6.03 15.24 -4.99
N LEU A 256 -5.09 14.32 -5.01
CA LEU A 256 -4.23 14.10 -6.15
C LEU A 256 -5.00 13.45 -7.32
N PHE A 257 -5.76 12.37 -7.04
CA PHE A 257 -6.25 11.46 -8.09
C PHE A 257 -7.74 11.12 -8.01
N ARG A 258 -8.40 11.22 -6.84
CA ARG A 258 -9.70 10.55 -6.57
C ARG A 258 -10.79 11.42 -5.97
N SER A 259 -10.51 12.65 -5.56
CA SER A 259 -11.53 13.59 -5.09
C SER A 259 -12.50 13.99 -6.21
N GLU A 260 -13.50 14.79 -5.92
CA GLU A 260 -14.43 15.32 -6.93
C GLU A 260 -13.68 16.12 -8.02
N HIS A 261 -12.66 16.88 -7.63
CA HIS A 261 -11.78 17.66 -8.49
C HIS A 261 -10.32 17.34 -8.18
N PRO A 262 -9.78 16.20 -8.65
CA PRO A 262 -8.40 15.85 -8.37
C PRO A 262 -7.45 16.80 -9.10
N TYR A 263 -6.28 17.05 -8.48
CA TYR A 263 -5.29 17.97 -9.05
C TYR A 263 -4.84 17.55 -10.44
N PHE A 264 -4.66 16.24 -10.67
CA PHE A 264 -4.18 15.71 -11.96
C PHE A 264 -5.26 15.66 -13.05
N LYS A 265 -6.49 16.14 -12.76
CA LYS A 265 -7.54 16.30 -13.77
C LYS A 265 -7.38 17.62 -14.53
N ARG A 266 -7.50 17.58 -15.86
CA ARG A 266 -7.32 18.75 -16.73
C ARG A 266 -8.41 19.79 -16.63
N ASP A 267 -9.48 19.57 -15.86
CA ASP A 267 -10.57 20.54 -15.66
C ASP A 267 -10.11 21.82 -14.91
N GLY A 268 -8.92 21.81 -14.36
CA GLY A 268 -8.29 22.98 -13.75
C GLY A 268 -8.91 23.41 -12.41
N LYS A 269 -9.64 22.52 -11.74
CA LYS A 269 -10.35 22.83 -10.48
C LYS A 269 -9.67 22.26 -9.23
N GLY A 270 -8.70 21.36 -9.41
CA GLY A 270 -7.96 20.76 -8.30
C GLY A 270 -6.93 21.71 -7.67
N SER A 271 -6.60 21.48 -6.41
CA SER A 271 -5.55 22.21 -5.68
C SER A 271 -4.52 21.25 -5.12
N ILE A 272 -3.24 21.64 -5.17
CA ILE A 272 -2.11 20.84 -4.66
C ILE A 272 -1.61 21.31 -3.30
N GLY A 273 -2.01 22.51 -2.84
CA GLY A 273 -1.37 23.20 -1.73
C GLY A 273 -1.48 22.45 -0.41
N ASP A 274 -2.65 21.91 -0.06
CA ASP A 274 -2.84 21.16 1.20
C ASP A 274 -2.01 19.87 1.21
N PHE A 275 -1.97 19.17 0.07
CA PHE A 275 -1.11 18.00 -0.09
C PHE A 275 0.37 18.37 0.11
N VAL A 276 0.86 19.40 -0.58
CA VAL A 276 2.27 19.81 -0.52
C VAL A 276 2.66 20.21 0.90
N ARG A 277 1.85 21.04 1.57
CA ARG A 277 2.11 21.45 2.97
C ARG A 277 2.19 20.25 3.92
N THR A 278 1.25 19.33 3.81
CA THR A 278 1.20 18.12 4.64
C THR A 278 2.34 17.17 4.33
N TYR A 279 2.62 16.95 3.03
CA TYR A 279 3.72 16.10 2.60
C TYR A 279 5.09 16.64 3.06
N GLN A 280 5.35 17.94 2.89
CA GLN A 280 6.59 18.57 3.37
C GLN A 280 6.77 18.41 4.89
N ALA A 281 5.69 18.61 5.67
CA ALA A 281 5.74 18.42 7.11
C ALA A 281 6.09 16.97 7.48
N ASN A 282 5.45 15.99 6.83
CA ASN A 282 5.71 14.56 7.06
C ASN A 282 7.10 14.15 6.56
N TYR A 283 7.51 14.64 5.39
CA TYR A 283 8.85 14.39 4.85
C TYR A 283 9.95 14.93 5.78
N GLY A 284 9.79 16.15 6.31
CA GLY A 284 10.69 16.72 7.30
C GLY A 284 10.78 15.89 8.59
N LYS A 285 9.66 15.34 9.05
CA LYS A 285 9.61 14.47 10.25
C LYS A 285 10.31 13.12 10.06
N THR A 286 10.46 12.63 8.85
CA THR A 286 11.21 11.38 8.61
C THR A 286 12.66 11.50 9.05
N ASN A 287 13.22 12.71 9.00
CA ASN A 287 14.60 13.01 9.38
C ASN A 287 15.63 12.04 8.76
N GLY A 288 15.36 11.57 7.53
CA GLY A 288 16.21 10.62 6.81
C GLY A 288 16.23 9.19 7.37
N LYS A 289 15.35 8.85 8.34
CA LYS A 289 15.33 7.52 8.97
C LYS A 289 14.64 6.44 8.10
N GLY A 290 13.87 6.83 7.10
CA GLY A 290 13.16 5.90 6.23
C GLY A 290 12.36 6.65 5.15
N LEU A 291 11.45 5.95 4.49
CA LEU A 291 10.79 6.39 3.27
C LEU A 291 9.28 6.57 3.46
N ILE A 292 8.71 7.53 2.74
CA ILE A 292 7.26 7.63 2.51
C ILE A 292 6.95 6.96 1.18
N CYS A 293 6.00 6.03 1.16
CA CYS A 293 5.55 5.36 -0.05
C CYS A 293 4.28 6.00 -0.58
N ILE A 294 4.27 6.41 -1.84
CA ILE A 294 3.07 6.93 -2.52
C ILE A 294 2.60 5.86 -3.50
N PRO A 295 1.45 5.20 -3.26
CA PRO A 295 0.91 4.20 -4.19
C PRO A 295 0.12 4.86 -5.33
N SER A 296 0.04 4.22 -6.49
CA SER A 296 -0.94 4.57 -7.53
C SER A 296 -2.36 4.25 -7.08
N GLY A 297 -2.50 3.18 -6.34
CA GLY A 297 -3.72 2.67 -5.74
C GLY A 297 -3.42 1.47 -4.85
N ASP A 298 -4.47 0.95 -4.23
CA ASP A 298 -4.44 -0.31 -3.50
C ASP A 298 -5.83 -1.00 -3.54
N HIS A 299 -5.96 -2.10 -2.82
CA HIS A 299 -7.19 -2.89 -2.75
C HIS A 299 -8.33 -2.23 -1.93
N ASP A 300 -8.06 -1.12 -1.25
CA ASP A 300 -9.01 -0.41 -0.37
C ASP A 300 -9.53 0.91 -0.94
N MET A 301 -9.12 1.26 -2.15
CA MET A 301 -9.59 2.47 -2.83
C MET A 301 -9.99 2.19 -4.28
N THR A 302 -10.68 3.13 -4.90
CA THR A 302 -10.99 3.06 -6.33
C THR A 302 -9.72 3.19 -7.16
N ARG A 303 -9.75 2.74 -8.42
CA ARG A 303 -8.59 2.83 -9.31
C ARG A 303 -8.31 4.28 -9.69
N ILE A 304 -7.04 4.59 -9.98
CA ILE A 304 -6.59 5.93 -10.37
C ILE A 304 -7.37 6.44 -11.60
N LYS A 305 -7.76 5.55 -12.49
CA LYS A 305 -8.50 5.86 -13.73
C LYS A 305 -9.99 6.14 -13.50
N GLU A 306 -10.53 6.02 -12.29
CA GLU A 306 -11.95 6.35 -12.05
C GLU A 306 -12.26 7.82 -12.36
N LYS A 307 -11.35 8.72 -12.07
CA LYS A 307 -11.52 10.18 -12.24
C LYS A 307 -10.66 10.77 -13.35
N LEU A 308 -9.58 10.10 -13.72
CA LEU A 308 -8.59 10.57 -14.68
C LEU A 308 -8.69 9.81 -16.01
N ASP A 309 -8.44 10.49 -17.13
CA ASP A 309 -8.25 9.83 -18.43
C ASP A 309 -6.80 9.33 -18.60
N ASP A 310 -6.50 8.67 -19.72
CA ASP A 310 -5.20 8.03 -19.93
C ASP A 310 -4.04 9.06 -19.94
N GLU A 311 -4.24 10.24 -20.52
CA GLU A 311 -3.21 11.29 -20.56
C GLU A 311 -2.99 11.91 -19.19
N GLU A 312 -4.04 12.10 -18.42
CA GLU A 312 -3.98 12.56 -17.03
C GLU A 312 -3.27 11.52 -16.13
N VAL A 313 -3.51 10.23 -16.34
CA VAL A 313 -2.84 9.15 -15.62
C VAL A 313 -1.35 9.10 -15.95
N LYS A 314 -0.92 9.37 -17.21
CA LYS A 314 0.51 9.47 -17.55
C LYS A 314 1.21 10.55 -16.73
N ILE A 315 0.57 11.74 -16.56
CA ILE A 315 1.14 12.83 -15.74
C ILE A 315 1.14 12.44 -14.24
N ALA A 316 0.10 11.75 -13.77
CA ALA A 316 0.06 11.24 -12.41
C ALA A 316 1.19 10.23 -12.13
N PHE A 317 1.51 9.34 -13.07
CA PHE A 317 2.67 8.45 -12.97
C PHE A 317 4.00 9.21 -13.04
N ALA A 318 4.10 10.28 -13.83
CA ALA A 318 5.29 11.12 -13.81
C ALA A 318 5.53 11.74 -12.43
N PHE A 319 4.46 12.16 -11.72
CA PHE A 319 4.53 12.57 -10.32
C PHE A 319 4.97 11.41 -9.42
N LEU A 320 4.26 10.30 -9.41
CA LEU A 320 4.52 9.14 -8.53
C LEU A 320 5.96 8.64 -8.65
N LEU A 321 6.47 8.53 -9.89
CA LEU A 321 7.78 7.97 -10.16
C LEU A 321 8.93 8.98 -10.06
N SER A 322 8.65 10.27 -9.84
CA SER A 322 9.67 11.29 -9.59
C SER A 322 9.73 11.80 -8.14
N MET A 323 8.72 11.48 -7.33
CA MET A 323 8.73 11.77 -5.89
C MET A 323 9.77 10.91 -5.16
N PRO A 324 10.32 11.37 -4.00
CA PRO A 324 11.14 10.53 -3.14
C PRO A 324 10.34 9.36 -2.56
N GLY A 325 11.04 8.39 -1.97
CA GLY A 325 10.42 7.20 -1.37
C GLY A 325 10.35 6.01 -2.33
N ALA A 326 9.58 5.01 -1.98
CA ALA A 326 9.33 3.84 -2.79
C ALA A 326 7.95 3.94 -3.44
N PRO A 327 7.85 4.08 -4.76
CA PRO A 327 6.57 4.08 -5.44
C PRO A 327 5.99 2.66 -5.46
N PHE A 328 4.68 2.54 -5.22
CA PHE A 328 3.93 1.30 -5.34
C PHE A 328 2.94 1.42 -6.49
N ILE A 329 2.97 0.47 -7.40
CA ILE A 329 2.03 0.38 -8.52
C ILE A 329 1.01 -0.70 -8.20
N TYR A 330 -0.25 -0.33 -8.09
CA TYR A 330 -1.33 -1.30 -7.94
C TYR A 330 -1.57 -1.98 -9.28
N TYR A 331 -1.61 -3.33 -9.29
CA TYR A 331 -1.72 -4.10 -10.53
C TYR A 331 -2.89 -3.61 -11.40
N GLY A 332 -2.62 -3.48 -12.69
CA GLY A 332 -3.59 -3.00 -13.69
C GLY A 332 -3.67 -1.47 -13.82
N ASP A 333 -3.13 -0.69 -12.86
CA ASP A 333 -3.06 0.77 -13.02
C ASP A 333 -2.06 1.13 -14.13
N GLU A 334 -1.00 0.32 -14.33
CA GLU A 334 -0.01 0.48 -15.40
C GLU A 334 -0.55 0.27 -16.81
N ILE A 335 -1.70 -0.37 -16.94
CA ILE A 335 -2.42 -0.52 -18.22
C ILE A 335 -3.73 0.26 -18.25
N GLY A 336 -4.03 1.04 -17.22
CA GLY A 336 -5.23 1.86 -17.15
C GLY A 336 -6.53 1.08 -16.96
N MET A 337 -6.54 0.02 -16.14
CA MET A 337 -7.77 -0.73 -15.84
C MET A 337 -8.83 0.15 -15.21
N ASN A 338 -10.09 -0.04 -15.61
CA ASN A 338 -11.23 0.68 -15.08
C ASN A 338 -11.62 0.18 -13.68
N TYR A 339 -12.21 1.09 -12.88
CA TYR A 339 -12.95 0.72 -11.67
C TYR A 339 -14.34 0.24 -12.04
N LEU A 340 -14.76 -0.92 -11.52
CA LEU A 340 -16.07 -1.51 -11.82
C LEU A 340 -17.10 -1.07 -10.76
N ALA A 341 -17.77 0.05 -11.00
CA ALA A 341 -18.77 0.58 -10.09
C ALA A 341 -20.03 -0.31 -10.03
N GLY A 342 -20.63 -0.40 -8.83
CA GLY A 342 -21.96 -1.04 -8.64
C GLY A 342 -22.00 -2.55 -8.78
N ILE A 343 -20.85 -3.23 -8.83
CA ILE A 343 -20.80 -4.70 -8.84
C ILE A 343 -21.12 -5.27 -7.45
N ARG A 344 -21.53 -6.54 -7.42
CA ARG A 344 -21.82 -7.22 -6.15
C ARG A 344 -20.58 -7.27 -5.27
N SER A 345 -20.74 -6.92 -3.98
CA SER A 345 -19.69 -7.09 -2.98
C SER A 345 -19.23 -8.55 -2.86
N VAL A 346 -17.93 -8.76 -2.86
CA VAL A 346 -17.29 -10.06 -2.64
C VAL A 346 -16.40 -9.96 -1.41
N GLU A 347 -16.51 -10.93 -0.51
CA GLU A 347 -15.65 -11.09 0.67
C GLU A 347 -15.42 -9.78 1.46
N GLY A 348 -16.50 -9.10 1.83
CA GLY A 348 -16.43 -7.86 2.60
C GLY A 348 -15.81 -6.66 1.86
N GLY A 349 -15.68 -6.74 0.54
CA GLY A 349 -15.08 -5.68 -0.27
C GLY A 349 -15.94 -4.44 -0.41
N TYR A 350 -17.27 -4.59 -0.34
CA TYR A 350 -18.22 -3.49 -0.55
C TYR A 350 -17.89 -2.72 -1.84
N GLU A 351 -17.84 -1.39 -1.78
CA GLU A 351 -17.43 -0.55 -2.91
C GLU A 351 -16.00 -0.81 -3.39
N ARG A 352 -15.10 -1.29 -2.52
CA ARG A 352 -13.72 -1.64 -2.88
C ARG A 352 -13.63 -2.80 -3.88
N THR A 353 -14.67 -3.65 -3.94
CA THR A 353 -14.69 -4.82 -4.85
C THR A 353 -14.41 -4.44 -6.30
N GLY A 354 -14.88 -3.28 -6.76
CA GLY A 354 -14.68 -2.81 -8.13
C GLY A 354 -13.23 -2.51 -8.52
N ALA A 355 -12.34 -2.29 -7.55
CA ALA A 355 -10.91 -2.12 -7.79
C ALA A 355 -10.15 -3.44 -7.86
N ARG A 356 -10.76 -4.55 -7.43
CA ARG A 356 -10.14 -5.87 -7.27
C ARG A 356 -10.44 -6.83 -8.43
N SER A 357 -10.89 -6.28 -9.60
CA SER A 357 -11.15 -7.09 -10.81
C SER A 357 -9.88 -7.78 -11.29
N PRO A 358 -9.98 -8.97 -11.92
CA PRO A 358 -8.83 -9.70 -12.41
C PRO A 358 -8.00 -8.93 -13.44
N MET A 359 -6.68 -9.17 -13.45
CA MET A 359 -5.78 -8.59 -14.46
C MET A 359 -6.21 -8.97 -15.87
N GLN A 360 -6.16 -8.04 -16.79
CA GLN A 360 -6.59 -8.18 -18.18
C GLN A 360 -5.37 -8.36 -19.10
N TRP A 361 -5.11 -9.63 -19.49
CA TRP A 361 -3.91 -9.98 -20.24
C TRP A 361 -4.07 -9.83 -21.75
N ASP A 362 -5.20 -10.32 -22.30
CA ASP A 362 -5.43 -10.38 -23.74
C ASP A 362 -6.92 -10.31 -24.10
N SER A 363 -7.24 -10.51 -25.38
CA SER A 363 -8.60 -10.49 -25.92
C SER A 363 -9.35 -11.82 -25.80
N THR A 364 -8.75 -12.87 -25.21
CA THR A 364 -9.36 -14.20 -25.08
C THR A 364 -10.39 -14.25 -23.95
N THR A 365 -11.01 -15.41 -23.74
CA THR A 365 -11.99 -15.62 -22.67
C THR A 365 -11.39 -15.22 -21.31
N ASN A 366 -12.19 -14.51 -20.50
CA ASN A 366 -11.76 -13.96 -19.19
C ASN A 366 -10.51 -13.08 -19.30
N ALA A 367 -10.31 -12.41 -20.43
CA ALA A 367 -9.14 -11.59 -20.70
C ALA A 367 -7.80 -12.32 -20.44
N GLY A 368 -7.73 -13.61 -20.74
CA GLY A 368 -6.54 -14.44 -20.51
C GLY A 368 -6.20 -14.71 -19.04
N PHE A 369 -7.05 -14.29 -18.10
CA PHE A 369 -6.80 -14.46 -16.67
C PHE A 369 -6.99 -15.89 -16.19
N SER A 370 -8.09 -16.55 -16.60
CA SER A 370 -8.44 -17.90 -16.16
C SER A 370 -9.17 -18.67 -17.25
N SER A 371 -8.99 -19.98 -17.28
CA SER A 371 -9.75 -20.91 -18.12
C SER A 371 -11.09 -21.34 -17.51
N ALA A 372 -11.47 -20.80 -16.35
CA ALA A 372 -12.77 -21.01 -15.72
C ALA A 372 -13.91 -20.51 -16.63
N LYS A 373 -15.14 -20.89 -16.32
CA LYS A 373 -16.30 -20.24 -16.92
C LYS A 373 -16.40 -18.81 -16.40
N PRO A 374 -16.91 -17.85 -17.21
CA PRO A 374 -17.03 -16.45 -16.78
C PRO A 374 -17.81 -16.25 -15.46
N GLU A 375 -18.82 -17.08 -15.23
CA GLU A 375 -19.63 -17.06 -14.00
C GLU A 375 -18.90 -17.58 -12.75
N ASP A 376 -17.81 -18.30 -12.91
CA ASP A 376 -17.00 -18.86 -11.83
C ASP A 376 -15.83 -17.93 -11.42
N LEU A 377 -15.66 -16.79 -12.10
CA LEU A 377 -14.64 -15.81 -11.71
C LEU A 377 -14.92 -15.22 -10.34
N TYR A 378 -13.90 -15.09 -9.52
CA TYR A 378 -13.96 -14.44 -8.21
C TYR A 378 -14.59 -13.05 -8.28
N ILE A 379 -14.12 -12.22 -9.20
CA ILE A 379 -14.74 -10.97 -9.61
C ILE A 379 -14.78 -10.96 -11.13
N MET A 380 -15.83 -10.40 -11.71
CA MET A 380 -16.00 -10.34 -13.14
C MET A 380 -14.92 -9.51 -13.84
N ILE A 381 -14.62 -9.83 -15.09
CA ILE A 381 -13.83 -9.00 -15.98
C ILE A 381 -14.63 -7.74 -16.35
N ASP A 382 -13.96 -6.64 -16.62
CA ASP A 382 -14.56 -5.42 -17.17
C ASP A 382 -15.36 -5.77 -18.46
N PRO A 383 -16.67 -5.51 -18.48
CA PRO A 383 -17.51 -5.84 -19.62
C PRO A 383 -17.31 -4.90 -20.83
N ASP A 384 -16.55 -3.81 -20.68
CA ASP A 384 -16.25 -2.92 -21.79
C ASP A 384 -15.46 -3.67 -22.87
N LYS A 385 -15.94 -3.61 -24.12
CA LYS A 385 -15.26 -4.23 -25.25
C LYS A 385 -13.92 -3.55 -25.58
N ASN A 386 -13.78 -2.29 -25.19
CA ASN A 386 -12.56 -1.49 -25.37
C ASN A 386 -11.69 -1.47 -24.10
N ARG A 387 -11.95 -2.39 -23.15
CA ARG A 387 -11.14 -2.48 -21.94
C ARG A 387 -9.66 -2.63 -22.27
N PRO A 388 -8.75 -2.00 -21.53
CA PRO A 388 -7.33 -2.16 -21.76
C PRO A 388 -6.90 -3.59 -21.44
N THR A 389 -5.96 -4.12 -22.21
CA THR A 389 -5.29 -5.40 -21.95
C THR A 389 -3.79 -5.20 -22.04
N VAL A 390 -3.03 -6.09 -21.39
CA VAL A 390 -1.56 -6.09 -21.52
C VAL A 390 -1.16 -6.21 -23.00
N GLU A 391 -1.81 -7.11 -23.74
CA GLU A 391 -1.56 -7.32 -25.18
C GLU A 391 -1.71 -6.03 -25.99
N THR A 392 -2.82 -5.28 -25.80
CA THR A 392 -3.05 -4.04 -26.54
C THR A 392 -2.08 -2.94 -26.10
N GLN A 393 -1.84 -2.80 -24.80
CA GLN A 393 -0.94 -1.77 -24.26
C GLN A 393 0.52 -2.02 -24.66
N MET A 394 0.98 -3.25 -24.75
CA MET A 394 2.33 -3.57 -25.24
C MET A 394 2.49 -3.40 -26.74
N ALA A 395 1.40 -3.48 -27.50
CA ALA A 395 1.42 -3.30 -28.95
C ALA A 395 1.42 -1.81 -29.40
N GLU A 396 0.95 -0.91 -28.56
CA GLU A 396 0.84 0.53 -28.82
C GLU A 396 2.05 1.29 -28.26
N GLU A 397 2.85 1.95 -29.11
CA GLU A 397 4.07 2.67 -28.69
C GLU A 397 3.81 3.78 -27.66
N ASP A 398 2.69 4.51 -27.80
CA ASP A 398 2.32 5.63 -26.91
C ASP A 398 1.38 5.20 -25.77
N SER A 399 1.32 3.91 -25.46
CA SER A 399 0.45 3.37 -24.40
C SER A 399 0.88 3.82 -23.01
N LEU A 400 -0.05 3.73 -22.06
CA LEU A 400 0.24 3.97 -20.65
C LEU A 400 1.30 3.00 -20.12
N PHE A 401 1.28 1.73 -20.53
CA PHE A 401 2.28 0.74 -20.15
C PHE A 401 3.70 1.19 -20.52
N HIS A 402 3.92 1.60 -21.77
CA HIS A 402 5.22 2.06 -22.23
C HIS A 402 5.64 3.38 -21.56
N GLU A 403 4.70 4.24 -21.25
CA GLU A 403 4.97 5.46 -20.53
C GLU A 403 5.42 5.21 -19.08
N VAL A 404 4.73 4.32 -18.37
CA VAL A 404 5.13 3.88 -17.02
C VAL A 404 6.51 3.21 -17.05
N GLN A 405 6.74 2.31 -18.01
CA GLN A 405 8.03 1.64 -18.19
C GLN A 405 9.17 2.65 -18.45
N LYS A 406 8.93 3.66 -19.31
CA LYS A 406 9.87 4.73 -19.61
C LYS A 406 10.19 5.56 -18.35
N LEU A 407 9.18 5.95 -17.57
CA LEU A 407 9.35 6.68 -16.33
C LEU A 407 10.16 5.89 -15.29
N ILE A 408 9.91 4.58 -15.15
CA ILE A 408 10.69 3.71 -14.27
C ILE A 408 12.16 3.68 -14.72
N ARG A 409 12.43 3.54 -16.01
CA ARG A 409 13.81 3.56 -16.55
C ARG A 409 14.50 4.89 -16.27
N VAL A 410 13.81 6.01 -16.47
CA VAL A 410 14.35 7.34 -16.15
C VAL A 410 14.66 7.45 -14.66
N ARG A 411 13.72 7.01 -13.78
CA ARG A 411 13.98 7.00 -12.34
C ARG A 411 15.21 6.18 -11.95
N LEU A 412 15.35 4.98 -12.50
CA LEU A 412 16.46 4.08 -12.19
C LEU A 412 17.79 4.58 -12.78
N GLY A 413 17.75 5.32 -13.88
CA GLY A 413 18.93 5.85 -14.57
C GLY A 413 19.51 7.14 -13.96
N HIS A 414 18.80 7.79 -13.04
CA HIS A 414 19.18 9.10 -12.49
C HIS A 414 19.25 9.10 -10.98
N GLU A 415 20.42 9.44 -10.42
CA GLU A 415 20.63 9.47 -8.95
C GLU A 415 19.72 10.48 -8.24
N ALA A 416 19.45 11.62 -8.90
CA ALA A 416 18.55 12.64 -8.37
C ALA A 416 17.10 12.17 -8.23
N LEU A 417 16.69 11.10 -8.90
CA LEU A 417 15.34 10.53 -8.80
C LEU A 417 15.25 9.32 -7.83
N GLN A 418 16.36 8.93 -7.23
CA GLN A 418 16.37 7.81 -6.27
C GLN A 418 15.61 8.15 -4.98
N SER A 419 15.24 7.10 -4.23
CA SER A 419 14.33 7.17 -3.08
C SER A 419 14.75 8.21 -2.02
N ASN A 420 16.05 8.33 -1.75
CA ASN A 420 16.60 9.20 -0.71
C ASN A 420 17.08 10.55 -1.22
N ALA A 421 17.01 10.83 -2.53
CA ALA A 421 17.45 12.12 -3.07
C ALA A 421 16.55 13.25 -2.55
N PRO A 422 17.12 14.39 -2.14
CA PRO A 422 16.36 15.53 -1.63
C PRO A 422 15.30 16.07 -2.60
N LEU A 423 14.20 16.54 -2.01
CA LEU A 423 13.08 17.18 -2.69
C LEU A 423 12.95 18.64 -2.22
N GLU A 424 12.71 19.54 -3.17
CA GLU A 424 12.32 20.92 -2.90
C GLU A 424 11.22 21.34 -3.86
N PHE A 425 10.06 21.80 -3.34
CA PHE A 425 9.02 22.38 -4.17
C PHE A 425 9.40 23.82 -4.56
N LEU A 426 9.36 24.10 -5.84
CA LEU A 426 9.73 25.39 -6.42
C LEU A 426 8.50 26.25 -6.75
N TYR A 427 7.41 25.60 -7.17
CA TYR A 427 6.13 26.23 -7.44
C TYR A 427 5.00 25.24 -7.17
N ALA A 428 4.15 25.55 -6.22
CA ALA A 428 3.02 24.72 -5.79
C ALA A 428 1.91 25.60 -5.18
N GLU A 429 1.38 26.50 -5.99
CA GLU A 429 0.37 27.48 -5.56
C GLU A 429 -1.03 26.83 -5.54
N ASP A 430 -1.86 27.30 -4.62
CA ASP A 430 -3.26 26.87 -4.53
C ASP A 430 -4.05 27.24 -5.78
N ASN A 431 -4.81 26.28 -6.32
CA ASN A 431 -5.63 26.46 -7.52
C ASN A 431 -4.86 26.96 -8.74
N ALA A 432 -3.59 26.62 -8.86
CA ALA A 432 -2.71 27.04 -9.95
C ALA A 432 -1.89 25.87 -10.52
N TYR A 433 -1.40 26.08 -11.72
CA TYR A 433 -0.50 25.18 -12.46
C TYR A 433 0.71 25.98 -12.96
N PRO A 434 1.85 25.32 -13.20
CA PRO A 434 2.16 23.91 -13.03
C PRO A 434 2.49 23.57 -11.56
N LEU A 435 2.64 22.28 -11.23
CA LEU A 435 3.39 21.84 -10.07
C LEU A 435 4.86 21.71 -10.48
N VAL A 436 5.76 22.38 -9.75
CA VAL A 436 7.19 22.32 -10.03
C VAL A 436 7.98 22.01 -8.77
N TYR A 437 8.85 21.03 -8.85
CA TYR A 437 9.80 20.70 -7.78
C TYR A 437 11.12 20.24 -8.37
N LYS A 438 12.17 20.28 -7.56
CA LYS A 438 13.46 19.73 -7.94
C LYS A 438 13.87 18.56 -7.06
N ARG A 439 14.62 17.67 -7.67
CA ARG A 439 15.30 16.56 -7.06
C ARG A 439 16.79 16.73 -7.23
N THR A 440 17.55 16.54 -6.16
CA THR A 440 18.99 16.81 -6.15
C THR A 440 19.76 15.55 -5.82
N GLY A 441 20.63 15.11 -6.74
CA GLY A 441 21.65 14.09 -6.52
C GLY A 441 23.01 14.71 -6.19
N GLU A 442 24.04 13.88 -6.09
CA GLU A 442 25.41 14.34 -5.86
C GLU A 442 25.97 15.07 -7.07
N THR A 443 25.72 14.56 -8.28
CA THR A 443 26.30 15.06 -9.53
C THR A 443 25.30 15.74 -10.45
N GLU A 444 23.99 15.57 -10.19
CA GLU A 444 22.93 16.15 -11.03
C GLU A 444 21.79 16.76 -10.20
N THR A 445 21.07 17.67 -10.84
CA THR A 445 19.83 18.25 -10.32
C THR A 445 18.80 18.27 -11.44
N ILE A 446 17.59 17.78 -11.14
CA ILE A 446 16.50 17.65 -12.10
C ILE A 446 15.31 18.47 -11.60
N VAL A 447 14.78 19.34 -12.44
CA VAL A 447 13.51 20.05 -12.25
C VAL A 447 12.40 19.25 -12.89
N ILE A 448 11.39 18.93 -12.13
CA ILE A 448 10.17 18.25 -12.58
C ILE A 448 9.07 19.30 -12.72
N ALA A 449 8.47 19.38 -13.91
CA ALA A 449 7.39 20.29 -14.23
C ALA A 449 6.16 19.49 -14.69
N LEU A 450 5.05 19.64 -13.99
CA LEU A 450 3.81 18.88 -14.24
C LEU A 450 2.66 19.85 -14.47
N ASN A 451 2.06 19.82 -15.66
CA ASN A 451 0.91 20.63 -16.01
C ASN A 451 -0.25 19.75 -16.47
N PRO A 452 -1.14 19.32 -15.58
CA PRO A 452 -2.32 18.54 -16.00
C PRO A 452 -3.38 19.39 -16.72
N SER A 453 -3.32 20.73 -16.67
CA SER A 453 -4.34 21.59 -17.29
C SER A 453 -4.29 21.56 -18.84
N ASP A 454 -5.38 21.98 -19.48
CA ASP A 454 -5.54 22.05 -20.93
C ASP A 454 -4.90 23.29 -21.59
N LYS A 455 -4.13 24.08 -20.82
CA LYS A 455 -3.49 25.32 -21.26
C LYS A 455 -1.99 25.30 -21.02
N GLU A 456 -1.25 25.97 -21.90
CA GLU A 456 0.14 26.31 -21.62
C GLU A 456 0.19 27.24 -20.41
N VAL A 457 1.07 26.96 -19.46
CA VAL A 457 1.27 27.75 -18.24
C VAL A 457 2.73 28.13 -18.08
N SER A 458 2.96 29.24 -17.39
CA SER A 458 4.30 29.69 -17.05
C SER A 458 4.40 30.12 -15.62
N CYS A 459 5.54 29.82 -14.98
CA CYS A 459 5.86 30.30 -13.64
C CYS A 459 7.32 30.79 -13.58
N LYS A 460 7.66 31.53 -12.51
CA LYS A 460 9.04 31.92 -12.23
C LYS A 460 9.59 31.04 -11.13
N ILE A 461 10.82 30.57 -11.34
CA ILE A 461 11.59 29.80 -10.36
C ILE A 461 13.01 30.39 -10.24
N GLU A 462 13.75 29.99 -9.21
CA GLU A 462 15.11 30.52 -8.99
C GLU A 462 16.13 29.96 -9.97
N GLU A 463 15.92 28.74 -10.45
CA GLU A 463 16.75 28.10 -11.47
C GLU A 463 16.66 28.87 -12.79
N ARG A 464 17.82 29.13 -13.42
CA ARG A 464 17.85 30.01 -14.60
C ARG A 464 17.57 29.33 -15.91
N ASP A 465 18.29 28.23 -16.18
CA ASP A 465 18.26 27.61 -17.51
C ASP A 465 18.29 26.09 -17.43
N GLY A 466 17.49 25.45 -18.26
CA GLY A 466 17.55 24.01 -18.48
C GLY A 466 18.69 23.62 -19.39
N LYS A 467 19.36 22.50 -19.17
CA LYS A 467 20.42 21.95 -19.99
C LYS A 467 19.95 20.87 -20.95
N GLU A 468 19.11 19.98 -20.45
CA GLU A 468 18.67 18.79 -21.17
C GLU A 468 17.29 18.36 -20.65
N VAL A 469 16.41 17.92 -21.54
CA VAL A 469 15.13 17.29 -21.18
C VAL A 469 15.34 15.77 -21.18
N LEU A 470 15.28 15.18 -20.00
CA LEU A 470 15.49 13.73 -19.79
C LEU A 470 14.24 12.92 -20.08
N TYR A 471 13.10 13.55 -19.89
CA TYR A 471 11.79 12.96 -20.10
C TYR A 471 10.79 14.05 -20.44
N SER A 472 9.90 13.75 -21.37
CA SER A 472 8.71 14.54 -21.65
C SER A 472 7.60 13.64 -22.21
N ASN A 473 6.35 14.00 -21.93
CA ASN A 473 5.17 13.58 -22.66
C ASN A 473 4.40 14.84 -23.13
N ASN A 474 3.67 14.76 -24.24
CA ASN A 474 2.85 15.84 -24.80
C ASN A 474 3.56 17.23 -24.95
N GLY A 475 4.86 17.20 -25.25
CA GLY A 475 5.67 18.39 -25.44
C GLY A 475 6.67 18.65 -24.32
N GLU A 476 7.72 19.42 -24.65
CA GLU A 476 8.80 19.71 -23.72
C GLU A 476 8.59 21.08 -23.04
N ALA A 477 8.76 21.08 -21.72
CA ALA A 477 8.83 22.34 -20.99
C ALA A 477 10.15 23.06 -21.23
N VAL A 478 10.10 24.38 -21.26
CA VAL A 478 11.26 25.25 -21.53
C VAL A 478 11.56 26.09 -20.30
N LEU A 479 12.75 25.91 -19.75
CA LEU A 479 13.28 26.75 -18.66
C LEU A 479 14.35 27.67 -19.22
N LYS A 480 14.06 29.01 -19.22
CA LYS A 480 14.96 30.04 -19.70
C LYS A 480 14.86 31.31 -18.87
N ASN A 481 16.01 31.82 -18.42
CA ASN A 481 16.12 33.05 -17.63
C ASN A 481 15.19 33.05 -16.39
N GLY A 482 15.03 31.92 -15.71
CA GLY A 482 14.17 31.80 -14.53
C GLY A 482 12.67 31.74 -14.82
N THR A 483 12.28 31.66 -16.08
CA THR A 483 10.89 31.43 -16.49
C THR A 483 10.76 30.03 -17.06
N LEU A 484 9.86 29.24 -16.42
CA LEU A 484 9.51 27.90 -16.87
C LEU A 484 8.16 27.95 -17.57
N THR A 485 8.14 27.53 -18.82
CA THR A 485 6.91 27.39 -19.65
C THR A 485 6.64 25.91 -19.85
N VAL A 486 5.42 25.47 -19.54
CA VAL A 486 5.02 24.05 -19.55
C VAL A 486 3.82 23.88 -20.47
N PRO A 487 3.91 23.03 -21.51
CA PRO A 487 2.81 22.78 -22.43
C PRO A 487 1.54 22.23 -21.75
N PRO A 488 0.38 22.25 -22.43
CA PRO A 488 -0.86 21.68 -21.91
C PRO A 488 -0.73 20.17 -21.70
N ALA A 489 -1.40 19.65 -20.67
CA ALA A 489 -1.50 18.21 -20.37
C ALA A 489 -0.13 17.48 -20.47
N SER A 490 0.92 18.05 -19.87
CA SER A 490 2.29 17.57 -20.06
C SER A 490 3.08 17.42 -18.75
N ALA A 491 4.11 16.60 -18.82
CA ALA A 491 5.14 16.45 -17.80
C ALA A 491 6.53 16.56 -18.45
N SER A 492 7.48 17.19 -17.78
CA SER A 492 8.87 17.25 -18.23
C SER A 492 9.85 17.16 -17.07
N PHE A 493 10.93 16.40 -17.26
CA PHE A 493 12.05 16.33 -16.34
C PHE A 493 13.26 17.01 -16.99
N ILE A 494 13.70 18.10 -16.41
CA ILE A 494 14.72 18.99 -16.99
C ILE A 494 15.98 18.96 -16.13
N LYS A 495 17.08 18.46 -16.67
CA LYS A 495 18.39 18.52 -16.02
C LYS A 495 18.92 19.96 -16.07
N ILE A 496 19.33 20.46 -14.90
CA ILE A 496 19.89 21.82 -14.76
C ILE A 496 21.35 21.82 -14.31
N LYS A 497 21.82 20.70 -13.76
CA LYS A 497 23.21 20.48 -13.37
C LYS A 497 23.70 19.11 -13.82
#